data_5cffd70ba3b26a3047a06bcd385f7bcf
#
_entry.id   5cffd70ba3b26a3047a06bcd385f7bcf
#
_cell.length_a   1.000
_cell.length_b   1.000
_cell.length_c   1.000
_cell.angle_alpha   90.00
_cell.angle_beta   90.00
_cell.angle_gamma   90.00
#
_symmetry.space_group_name_H-M   'P 1'
#
loop_
_entity.id
_entity.type
_entity.pdbx_description
1 polymer ?
#
loop_
_entity_poly.entity_id
_entity_poly.type
_entity_poly.pdbx_seq_one_letter_code
_entity_poly.pdbx_strand_id
1 'polypeptide(L)'
;MNSEECALTFNDSVEITPEIEKEFRLNCDRAKMYRDYYSYLYGLPMKLKDPGTRIDPKVNQKSIDGVSYWVLRVTYDPSVGSDVWYFYFDQTTYALKRYQFFHDESKNDGEYVILKDELNVAGIRMPRDRSWYYNSDDTYLGTDLLSN
;
A
#
# COMPACT_ATOMS: atom_id res chain seq x y z
N MET A 1 4.10 -9.18 20.34
CA MET A 1 3.34 -7.92 20.33
C MET A 1 1.87 -8.30 20.50
N ASN A 2 1.27 -7.96 21.64
CA ASN A 2 -0.15 -8.28 21.89
C ASN A 2 -1.00 -7.40 20.97
N SER A 3 -1.74 -7.99 20.07
CA SER A 3 -2.50 -7.31 19.02
C SER A 3 -3.74 -6.54 19.52
N GLU A 4 -3.99 -6.55 20.81
CA GLU A 4 -5.24 -6.05 21.40
C GLU A 4 -5.10 -4.77 22.23
N GLU A 5 -3.88 -4.38 22.64
CA GLU A 5 -3.65 -3.16 23.39
C GLU A 5 -3.15 -2.03 22.49
N CYS A 6 -3.90 -0.94 22.44
CA CYS A 6 -3.50 0.29 21.79
C CYS A 6 -3.14 1.34 22.85
N ALA A 7 -1.91 1.82 22.81
CA ALA A 7 -1.49 2.97 23.58
C ALA A 7 -1.19 4.13 22.62
N LEU A 8 -1.71 5.31 22.94
CA LEU A 8 -1.45 6.54 22.20
C LEU A 8 -0.47 7.38 22.99
N THR A 9 0.50 7.96 22.31
CA THR A 9 1.44 8.92 22.88
C THR A 9 1.57 10.13 21.95
N PHE A 10 1.80 11.30 22.53
CA PHE A 10 2.08 12.52 21.80
C PHE A 10 3.29 13.20 22.42
N ASN A 11 4.36 13.39 21.66
CA ASN A 11 5.65 13.90 22.15
C ASN A 11 6.14 13.16 23.40
N ASP A 12 6.11 11.82 23.34
CA ASP A 12 6.48 10.91 24.44
C ASP A 12 5.62 11.00 25.71
N SER A 13 4.54 11.77 25.69
CA SER A 13 3.55 11.84 26.77
C SER A 13 2.38 10.90 26.50
N VAL A 14 1.93 10.23 27.56
CA VAL A 14 0.70 9.41 27.54
C VAL A 14 -0.54 10.25 27.89
N GLU A 15 -0.35 11.46 28.38
CA GLU A 15 -1.46 12.40 28.64
C GLU A 15 -1.81 13.14 27.35
N ILE A 16 -2.89 12.69 26.72
CA ILE A 16 -3.41 13.28 25.48
C ILE A 16 -4.69 14.01 25.82
N THR A 17 -4.70 15.33 25.59
CA THR A 17 -5.92 16.11 25.78
C THR A 17 -6.91 15.88 24.63
N PRO A 18 -8.23 16.08 24.84
CA PRO A 18 -9.23 15.94 23.77
C PRO A 18 -8.95 16.82 22.55
N GLU A 19 -8.31 17.99 22.75
CA GLU A 19 -7.93 18.91 21.68
C GLU A 19 -6.85 18.30 20.79
N ILE A 20 -5.78 17.73 21.40
CA ILE A 20 -4.70 17.03 20.71
C ILE A 20 -5.25 15.80 19.95
N GLU A 21 -6.10 15.03 20.64
CA GLU A 21 -6.74 13.87 20.01
C GLU A 21 -7.51 14.26 18.75
N LYS A 22 -8.29 15.34 18.81
CA LYS A 22 -9.09 15.86 17.71
C LYS A 22 -8.22 16.45 16.60
N GLU A 23 -7.24 17.28 16.94
CA GLU A 23 -6.37 17.97 16.00
C GLU A 23 -5.54 16.98 15.18
N PHE A 24 -4.91 16.01 15.83
CA PHE A 24 -4.07 14.99 15.19
C PHE A 24 -4.83 13.71 14.86
N ARG A 25 -6.13 13.65 15.14
CA ARG A 25 -6.99 12.47 14.93
C ARG A 25 -6.40 11.20 15.57
N LEU A 26 -5.87 11.34 16.78
CA LEU A 26 -5.27 10.25 17.53
C LEU A 26 -6.36 9.37 18.12
N ASN A 27 -6.56 8.18 17.55
CA ASN A 27 -7.43 7.16 18.12
C ASN A 27 -6.95 5.76 17.72
N CYS A 28 -7.34 4.79 18.51
CA CYS A 28 -6.88 3.41 18.33
C CYS A 28 -7.41 2.75 17.05
N ASP A 29 -8.61 3.08 16.61
CA ASP A 29 -9.16 2.54 15.36
C ASP A 29 -8.34 3.00 14.16
N ARG A 30 -7.95 4.27 14.14
CA ARG A 30 -7.07 4.81 13.10
C ARG A 30 -5.67 4.20 13.18
N ALA A 31 -5.10 4.06 14.37
CA ALA A 31 -3.80 3.41 14.54
C ALA A 31 -3.83 1.95 14.04
N LYS A 32 -4.90 1.23 14.34
CA LYS A 32 -5.13 -0.13 13.85
C LYS A 32 -5.28 -0.17 12.33
N MET A 33 -6.07 0.75 11.76
CA MET A 33 -6.24 0.87 10.31
C MET A 33 -4.89 1.08 9.62
N TYR A 34 -4.06 2.03 10.10
CA TYR A 34 -2.74 2.26 9.52
C TYR A 34 -1.81 1.07 9.68
N ARG A 35 -1.80 0.41 10.84
CA ARG A 35 -1.01 -0.81 11.04
C ARG A 35 -1.38 -1.88 10.01
N ASP A 36 -2.67 -2.13 9.82
CA ASP A 36 -3.15 -3.17 8.91
C ASP A 36 -2.84 -2.78 7.44
N TYR A 37 -3.03 -1.51 7.10
CA TYR A 37 -2.72 -0.96 5.79
C TYR A 37 -1.22 -1.06 5.44
N TYR A 38 -0.35 -0.59 6.33
CA TYR A 38 1.09 -0.70 6.10
C TYR A 38 1.59 -2.14 6.15
N SER A 39 1.02 -2.98 7.01
CA SER A 39 1.33 -4.42 7.01
C SER A 39 0.97 -5.08 5.68
N TYR A 40 -0.14 -4.65 5.05
CA TYR A 40 -0.50 -5.08 3.71
C TYR A 40 0.51 -4.59 2.67
N LEU A 41 0.79 -3.29 2.60
CA LEU A 41 1.69 -2.70 1.61
C LEU A 41 3.13 -3.24 1.69
N TYR A 42 3.66 -3.39 2.90
CA TYR A 42 5.00 -3.93 3.10
C TYR A 42 5.06 -5.45 2.92
N GLY A 43 3.95 -6.15 3.08
CA GLY A 43 3.82 -7.58 2.82
C GLY A 43 3.62 -7.95 1.35
N LEU A 44 3.44 -6.97 0.44
CA LEU A 44 3.35 -7.22 -0.99
C LEU A 44 4.68 -7.70 -1.58
N PRO A 45 4.69 -8.63 -2.55
CA PRO A 45 3.52 -9.26 -3.17
C PRO A 45 2.97 -10.50 -2.44
N MET A 46 3.57 -10.93 -1.31
CA MET A 46 3.18 -12.16 -0.60
C MET A 46 1.72 -12.11 -0.11
N LYS A 47 1.25 -10.91 0.24
CA LYS A 47 -0.15 -10.65 0.65
C LYS A 47 -1.19 -10.99 -0.42
N LEU A 48 -0.80 -11.11 -1.68
CA LEU A 48 -1.69 -11.58 -2.74
C LEU A 48 -2.10 -13.06 -2.61
N LYS A 49 -1.49 -13.79 -1.68
CA LYS A 49 -1.86 -15.17 -1.34
C LYS A 49 -2.81 -15.27 -0.14
N ASP A 50 -3.13 -14.16 0.50
CA ASP A 50 -4.01 -14.16 1.66
C ASP A 50 -5.45 -14.56 1.26
N PRO A 51 -6.20 -15.21 2.17
CA PRO A 51 -7.60 -15.53 1.94
C PRO A 51 -8.43 -14.29 1.57
N GLY A 52 -9.37 -14.47 0.64
CA GLY A 52 -10.22 -13.38 0.16
C GLY A 52 -9.61 -12.55 -0.98
N THR A 53 -8.37 -12.82 -1.37
CA THR A 53 -7.76 -12.22 -2.57
C THR A 53 -8.21 -12.99 -3.82
N ARG A 54 -8.65 -12.26 -4.84
CA ARG A 54 -9.11 -12.80 -6.14
C ARG A 54 -8.26 -12.22 -7.26
N ILE A 55 -7.33 -13.02 -7.77
CA ILE A 55 -6.48 -12.64 -8.90
C ILE A 55 -7.20 -13.02 -10.20
N ASP A 56 -7.36 -12.05 -11.12
CA ASP A 56 -7.88 -12.32 -12.45
C ASP A 56 -6.95 -13.30 -13.19
N PRO A 57 -7.46 -14.40 -13.75
CA PRO A 57 -6.63 -15.36 -14.49
C PRO A 57 -5.99 -14.77 -15.75
N LYS A 58 -6.52 -13.64 -16.26
CA LYS A 58 -5.96 -12.94 -17.41
C LYS A 58 -4.84 -12.00 -16.96
N VAL A 59 -3.61 -12.36 -17.29
CA VAL A 59 -2.45 -11.49 -17.14
C VAL A 59 -2.35 -10.56 -18.35
N ASN A 60 -2.29 -9.26 -18.11
CA ASN A 60 -2.13 -8.26 -19.15
C ASN A 60 -0.64 -7.85 -19.27
N GLN A 61 -0.29 -7.26 -20.42
CA GLN A 61 1.00 -6.61 -20.63
C GLN A 61 0.79 -5.11 -20.77
N LYS A 62 1.68 -4.31 -20.18
CA LYS A 62 1.68 -2.86 -20.34
C LYS A 62 3.12 -2.35 -20.41
N SER A 63 3.38 -1.41 -21.32
CA SER A 63 4.65 -0.67 -21.36
C SER A 63 4.42 0.73 -20.79
N ILE A 64 5.27 1.15 -19.87
CA ILE A 64 5.27 2.49 -19.27
C ILE A 64 6.72 2.98 -19.30
N ASP A 65 6.96 4.15 -19.91
CA ASP A 65 8.29 4.78 -20.02
C ASP A 65 9.38 3.82 -20.56
N GLY A 66 8.99 2.98 -21.53
CA GLY A 66 9.90 2.02 -22.15
C GLY A 66 10.16 0.75 -21.36
N VAL A 67 9.58 0.60 -20.17
CA VAL A 67 9.66 -0.62 -19.36
C VAL A 67 8.40 -1.45 -19.55
N SER A 68 8.55 -2.75 -19.78
CA SER A 68 7.45 -3.68 -19.98
C SER A 68 7.10 -4.42 -18.69
N TYR A 69 5.80 -4.48 -18.39
CA TYR A 69 5.26 -5.09 -17.17
C TYR A 69 4.25 -6.19 -17.47
N TRP A 70 4.26 -7.23 -16.63
CA TRP A 70 3.10 -8.08 -16.41
C TRP A 70 2.18 -7.40 -15.44
N VAL A 71 0.89 -7.31 -15.77
CA VAL A 71 -0.11 -6.61 -14.95
C VAL A 71 -1.17 -7.58 -14.48
N LEU A 72 -1.27 -7.75 -13.17
CA LEU A 72 -2.31 -8.54 -12.52
C LEU A 72 -3.43 -7.61 -12.03
N ARG A 73 -4.67 -7.91 -12.39
CA ARG A 73 -5.84 -7.30 -11.80
C ARG A 73 -6.29 -8.13 -10.61
N VAL A 74 -6.54 -7.49 -9.49
CA VAL A 74 -6.90 -8.13 -8.22
C VAL A 74 -8.13 -7.45 -7.63
N THR A 75 -9.05 -8.24 -7.16
CA THR A 75 -10.19 -7.83 -6.35
C THR A 75 -10.22 -8.62 -5.06
N TYR A 76 -11.07 -8.24 -4.13
CA TYR A 76 -11.15 -8.88 -2.84
C TYR A 76 -12.57 -9.31 -2.53
N ASP A 77 -12.71 -10.24 -1.59
CA ASP A 77 -14.00 -10.51 -0.99
C ASP A 77 -14.50 -9.25 -0.26
N PRO A 78 -15.82 -8.96 -0.27
CA PRO A 78 -16.36 -7.73 0.32
C PRO A 78 -15.99 -7.52 1.80
N SER A 79 -15.70 -8.59 2.53
CA SER A 79 -15.22 -8.52 3.91
C SER A 79 -13.76 -8.10 4.06
N VAL A 80 -12.99 -8.12 2.95
CA VAL A 80 -11.56 -7.75 2.93
C VAL A 80 -11.36 -6.35 2.36
N GLY A 81 -12.04 -6.05 1.26
CA GLY A 81 -11.93 -4.74 0.60
C GLY A 81 -12.84 -4.63 -0.62
N SER A 82 -13.08 -3.40 -1.06
CA SER A 82 -13.93 -3.09 -2.22
C SER A 82 -13.17 -2.57 -3.42
N ASP A 83 -11.91 -2.19 -3.24
CA ASP A 83 -11.11 -1.56 -4.28
C ASP A 83 -10.63 -2.57 -5.32
N VAL A 84 -10.44 -2.09 -6.53
CA VAL A 84 -9.82 -2.84 -7.61
C VAL A 84 -8.36 -2.44 -7.70
N TRP A 85 -7.49 -3.43 -7.66
CA TRP A 85 -6.04 -3.23 -7.64
C TRP A 85 -5.38 -3.78 -8.90
N TYR A 86 -4.30 -3.11 -9.33
CA TYR A 86 -3.42 -3.53 -10.40
C TYR A 86 -1.98 -3.58 -9.91
N PHE A 87 -1.32 -4.74 -10.09
CA PHE A 87 0.06 -4.95 -9.67
C PHE A 87 0.94 -5.14 -10.90
N TYR A 88 2.00 -4.33 -11.00
CA TYR A 88 2.90 -4.28 -12.14
C TYR A 88 4.21 -4.94 -11.80
N PHE A 89 4.49 -6.06 -12.43
CA PHE A 89 5.72 -6.82 -12.26
C PHE A 89 6.61 -6.62 -13.47
N ASP A 90 7.87 -6.27 -13.25
CA ASP A 90 8.87 -6.17 -14.30
C ASP A 90 8.99 -7.50 -15.04
N GLN A 91 8.97 -7.50 -16.38
CA GLN A 91 8.95 -8.73 -17.18
C GLN A 91 10.26 -9.50 -17.13
N THR A 92 11.36 -8.86 -16.76
CA THR A 92 12.69 -9.48 -16.72
C THR A 92 13.02 -10.02 -15.33
N THR A 93 12.74 -9.22 -14.30
CA THR A 93 13.14 -9.52 -12.92
C THR A 93 12.01 -10.12 -12.09
N TYR A 94 10.77 -10.03 -12.57
CA TYR A 94 9.53 -10.36 -11.85
C TYR A 94 9.36 -9.61 -10.52
N ALA A 95 10.11 -8.53 -10.32
CA ALA A 95 9.96 -7.68 -9.16
C ALA A 95 8.70 -6.81 -9.29
N LEU A 96 7.96 -6.67 -8.20
CA LEU A 96 6.87 -5.69 -8.11
C LEU A 96 7.48 -4.29 -8.15
N LYS A 97 7.09 -3.48 -9.15
CA LYS A 97 7.63 -2.13 -9.37
C LYS A 97 6.59 -1.02 -9.21
N ARG A 98 5.33 -1.36 -9.32
CA ARG A 98 4.22 -0.42 -9.20
C ARG A 98 2.97 -1.17 -8.76
N TYR A 99 2.11 -0.50 -8.00
CA TYR A 99 0.72 -0.91 -7.83
C TYR A 99 -0.19 0.31 -7.94
N GLN A 100 -1.45 0.07 -8.25
CA GLN A 100 -2.46 1.09 -8.52
C GLN A 100 -3.80 0.56 -8.03
N PHE A 101 -4.62 1.40 -7.42
CA PHE A 101 -5.95 1.01 -7.01
C PHE A 101 -6.98 2.07 -7.40
N PHE A 102 -8.21 1.59 -7.53
CA PHE A 102 -9.38 2.40 -7.84
C PHE A 102 -10.49 2.05 -6.85
N HIS A 103 -11.17 3.06 -6.34
CA HIS A 103 -12.46 2.87 -5.67
C HIS A 103 -13.56 2.67 -6.71
N ASP A 104 -13.47 3.39 -7.83
CA ASP A 104 -14.33 3.25 -9.00
C ASP A 104 -13.50 3.46 -10.28
N GLU A 105 -13.21 2.38 -11.01
CA GLU A 105 -12.40 2.41 -12.23
C GLU A 105 -12.95 3.41 -13.27
N SER A 106 -14.29 3.58 -13.34
CA SER A 106 -14.94 4.47 -14.31
C SER A 106 -14.64 5.95 -14.06
N LYS A 107 -14.27 6.30 -12.84
CA LYS A 107 -13.96 7.69 -12.43
C LYS A 107 -12.47 8.00 -12.49
N ASN A 108 -11.63 7.01 -12.77
CA ASN A 108 -10.18 7.15 -12.69
C ASN A 108 -9.71 7.73 -11.33
N ASP A 109 -10.45 7.39 -10.27
CA ASP A 109 -10.15 7.77 -8.90
C ASP A 109 -9.03 6.91 -8.29
N GLY A 110 -8.72 7.14 -7.01
CA GLY A 110 -7.68 6.39 -6.31
C GLY A 110 -6.26 6.84 -6.67
N GLU A 111 -5.31 5.97 -6.43
CA GLU A 111 -3.89 6.32 -6.44
C GLU A 111 -3.04 5.21 -7.06
N TYR A 112 -1.83 5.59 -7.47
CA TYR A 112 -0.80 4.64 -7.80
C TYR A 112 0.50 4.91 -7.06
N VAL A 113 1.28 3.86 -6.88
CA VAL A 113 2.55 3.90 -6.15
C VAL A 113 3.67 3.36 -7.01
N ILE A 114 4.75 4.12 -7.11
CA ILE A 114 5.99 3.69 -7.75
C ILE A 114 6.96 3.23 -6.68
N LEU A 115 7.49 2.02 -6.86
CA LEU A 115 8.45 1.39 -5.96
C LEU A 115 9.85 1.57 -6.53
N LYS A 116 10.74 2.20 -5.74
CA LYS A 116 12.14 2.43 -6.13
C LYS A 116 13.07 2.00 -5.02
N ASP A 117 14.31 1.79 -5.44
CA ASP A 117 15.41 1.35 -4.60
C ASP A 117 15.08 0.08 -3.80
N GLU A 118 16.06 -0.55 -3.26
CA GLU A 118 15.89 -1.76 -2.47
C GLU A 118 16.71 -1.67 -1.18
N LEU A 119 16.09 -2.13 -0.10
CA LEU A 119 16.72 -2.28 1.20
C LEU A 119 16.61 -3.75 1.63
N ASN A 120 17.68 -4.30 2.21
CA ASN A 120 17.64 -5.63 2.80
C ASN A 120 17.25 -5.52 4.27
N VAL A 121 16.08 -6.04 4.62
CA VAL A 121 15.58 -6.09 6.00
C VAL A 121 15.49 -7.54 6.43
N ALA A 122 16.35 -7.96 7.35
CA ALA A 122 16.40 -9.33 7.86
C ALA A 122 16.45 -10.41 6.75
N GLY A 123 17.21 -10.16 5.67
CA GLY A 123 17.38 -11.07 4.55
C GLY A 123 16.30 -10.96 3.45
N ILE A 124 15.31 -10.11 3.63
CA ILE A 124 14.24 -9.85 2.65
C ILE A 124 14.55 -8.55 1.91
N ARG A 125 14.61 -8.62 0.58
CA ARG A 125 14.71 -7.41 -0.26
C ARG A 125 13.35 -6.75 -0.36
N MET A 126 13.27 -5.49 0.04
CA MET A 126 12.05 -4.71 0.05
C MET A 126 12.25 -3.39 -0.69
N PRO A 127 11.26 -2.85 -1.39
CA PRO A 127 11.32 -1.50 -1.90
C PRO A 127 11.56 -0.51 -0.75
N ARG A 128 12.57 0.36 -0.92
CA ARG A 128 12.86 1.41 0.07
C ARG A 128 11.88 2.56 -0.05
N ASP A 129 11.63 3.00 -1.28
CA ASP A 129 10.85 4.19 -1.58
C ASP A 129 9.49 3.79 -2.17
N ARG A 130 8.40 4.39 -1.64
CA ARG A 130 7.03 4.28 -2.12
C ARG A 130 6.51 5.66 -2.42
N SER A 131 6.53 6.07 -3.69
CA SER A 131 6.08 7.38 -4.14
C SER A 131 4.64 7.31 -4.65
N TRP A 132 3.78 8.11 -4.05
CA TRP A 132 2.34 8.14 -4.25
C TRP A 132 1.90 9.22 -5.20
N TYR A 133 0.92 8.92 -6.04
CA TYR A 133 0.36 9.84 -7.04
C TYR A 133 -1.14 9.59 -7.21
N TYR A 134 -1.91 10.63 -7.51
CA TYR A 134 -3.30 10.44 -7.93
C TYR A 134 -3.37 9.82 -9.31
N ASN A 135 -4.39 8.96 -9.54
CA ASN A 135 -4.66 8.38 -10.86
C ASN A 135 -5.16 9.41 -11.86
N SER A 136 -5.90 10.41 -11.37
CA SER A 136 -6.62 11.38 -12.21
C SER A 136 -5.71 12.31 -13.00
N ASP A 137 -4.58 12.73 -12.42
CA ASP A 137 -3.76 13.83 -12.95
C ASP A 137 -2.27 13.70 -12.66
N ASP A 138 -1.83 12.55 -12.15
CA ASP A 138 -0.43 12.27 -11.77
C ASP A 138 0.13 13.23 -10.70
N THR A 139 -0.73 13.93 -9.94
CA THR A 139 -0.27 14.80 -8.85
C THR A 139 0.45 13.98 -7.78
N TYR A 140 1.69 14.39 -7.48
CA TYR A 140 2.50 13.76 -6.45
C TYR A 140 1.98 14.06 -5.05
N LEU A 141 1.85 13.03 -4.22
CA LEU A 141 1.29 13.11 -2.86
C LEU A 141 2.37 13.03 -1.77
N GLY A 142 3.45 12.32 -2.02
CA GLY A 142 4.50 12.08 -1.05
C GLY A 142 5.25 10.79 -1.29
N THR A 143 6.28 10.56 -0.50
CA THR A 143 7.06 9.32 -0.54
C THR A 143 7.26 8.78 0.87
N ASP A 144 6.84 7.53 1.08
CA ASP A 144 7.20 6.78 2.28
C ASP A 144 8.60 6.20 2.09
N LEU A 145 9.47 6.47 3.04
CA LEU A 145 10.85 5.97 3.06
C LEU A 145 11.00 4.90 4.14
N LEU A 146 11.36 3.70 3.71
CA LEU A 146 11.77 2.65 4.64
C LEU A 146 13.20 2.96 5.12
N SER A 147 13.38 3.12 6.42
CA SER A 147 14.68 3.31 7.07
C SER A 147 15.05 2.09 7.92
N ASN A 148 16.35 1.88 8.11
CA ASN A 148 16.88 0.88 9.05
C ASN A 148 16.67 1.30 10.49
#